data_dc10c115e85602922e927144ec887082
#
_entry.id   dc10c115e85602922e927144ec887082
#
_cell.length_a   1.000
_cell.length_b   1.000
_cell.length_c   1.000
_cell.angle_alpha   90.00
_cell.angle_beta   90.00
_cell.angle_gamma   90.00
#
_symmetry.space_group_name_H-M   'P 1'
#
loop_
_entity.id
_entity.type
_entity.pdbx_description
1 polymer ?
#
loop_
_entity_poly.entity_id
_entity_poly.type
_entity_poly.pdbx_seq_one_letter_code
_entity_poly.pdbx_strand_id
1 'polypeptide(L)'
;LKEVRERIRLEIRDYVEHQLKLRTSESGKQIREDALAQVRLSQVDKSDFVLMTGIVRKMAKRLIALHSRKKRKANRGVLDIRSTLRVNQQYEGLLFRTLWKKKKVERPKVIALCDVSGSVANVARFFLMFLYSLSEVLPNIRSFAFSNKAGEVTDLFDTKDIEDAAAETLILHGGGSTDYGQSLNDLEGLIENDIDRKTTLIILGDGRSNYGDPRTDILKSLQEKSKRI
;
A
#
# COMPACT_ATOMS: atom_id res chain seq x y z
N LEU A 1 13.93 7.92 -43.31
CA LEU A 1 15.19 7.78 -42.55
C LEU A 1 14.96 7.74 -41.04
N LYS A 2 14.04 8.56 -40.46
CA LYS A 2 13.72 8.54 -39.02
C LYS A 2 12.99 7.25 -38.61
N GLU A 3 12.01 6.81 -39.37
CA GLU A 3 11.26 5.56 -39.11
C GLU A 3 12.15 4.30 -39.18
N VAL A 4 13.07 4.25 -40.15
CA VAL A 4 14.00 3.13 -40.27
C VAL A 4 14.96 3.07 -39.08
N ARG A 5 15.42 4.24 -38.58
CA ARG A 5 16.25 4.30 -37.35
C ARG A 5 15.52 3.84 -36.12
N GLU A 6 14.25 4.19 -35.98
CA GLU A 6 13.45 3.73 -34.82
C GLU A 6 13.18 2.23 -34.87
N ARG A 7 12.89 1.72 -36.07
CA ARG A 7 12.70 0.28 -36.26
C ARG A 7 13.93 -0.53 -35.95
N ILE A 8 15.08 -0.07 -36.40
CA ILE A 8 16.39 -0.71 -36.11
C ILE A 8 16.70 -0.62 -34.59
N ARG A 9 16.39 0.50 -33.94
CA ARG A 9 16.57 0.63 -32.49
C ARG A 9 15.68 -0.34 -31.69
N LEU A 10 14.43 -0.54 -32.12
CA LEU A 10 13.53 -1.50 -31.49
C LEU A 10 14.02 -2.93 -31.68
N GLU A 11 14.43 -3.31 -32.87
CA GLU A 11 14.98 -4.65 -33.14
C GLU A 11 16.28 -4.93 -32.39
N ILE A 12 17.19 -3.96 -32.31
CA ILE A 12 18.42 -4.09 -31.53
C ILE A 12 18.09 -4.22 -30.04
N ARG A 13 17.13 -3.42 -29.53
CA ARG A 13 16.70 -3.49 -28.14
C ARG A 13 16.12 -4.86 -27.81
N ASP A 14 15.22 -5.35 -28.64
CA ASP A 14 14.58 -6.65 -28.45
C ASP A 14 15.60 -7.81 -28.56
N TYR A 15 16.55 -7.70 -29.44
CA TYR A 15 17.65 -8.69 -29.58
C TYR A 15 18.54 -8.67 -28.32
N VAL A 16 18.96 -7.51 -27.86
CA VAL A 16 19.79 -7.36 -26.66
C VAL A 16 19.03 -7.84 -25.40
N GLU A 17 17.74 -7.52 -25.28
CA GLU A 17 16.91 -8.02 -24.19
C GLU A 17 16.76 -9.55 -24.22
N HIS A 18 16.61 -10.14 -25.40
CA HIS A 18 16.52 -11.59 -25.57
C HIS A 18 17.84 -12.27 -25.19
N GLN A 19 18.97 -11.72 -25.58
CA GLN A 19 20.32 -12.23 -25.25
C GLN A 19 20.62 -12.06 -23.74
N LEU A 20 20.19 -10.96 -23.13
CA LEU A 20 20.28 -10.74 -21.67
C LEU A 20 19.40 -11.74 -20.90
N LYS A 21 18.19 -12.01 -21.37
CA LYS A 21 17.29 -13.02 -20.76
C LYS A 21 17.87 -14.42 -20.78
N LEU A 22 18.59 -14.77 -21.86
CA LEU A 22 19.23 -16.09 -22.01
C LEU A 22 20.49 -16.27 -21.13
N ARG A 23 21.19 -15.18 -20.79
CA ARG A 23 22.44 -15.23 -20.02
C ARG A 23 22.32 -15.01 -18.52
N THR A 24 21.19 -14.47 -18.02
CA THR A 24 21.07 -14.06 -16.61
C THR A 24 19.66 -14.27 -16.08
N SER A 25 19.30 -15.48 -15.65
CA SER A 25 17.94 -15.74 -15.14
C SER A 25 17.60 -15.05 -13.80
N GLU A 26 18.56 -14.86 -12.90
CA GLU A 26 18.31 -14.16 -11.61
C GLU A 26 18.89 -12.73 -11.59
N SER A 27 20.12 -12.52 -12.06
CA SER A 27 20.72 -11.17 -12.14
C SER A 27 19.98 -10.25 -13.10
N GLY A 28 19.44 -10.77 -14.21
CA GLY A 28 18.64 -9.98 -15.15
C GLY A 28 17.33 -9.46 -14.60
N LYS A 29 16.66 -10.22 -13.74
CA LYS A 29 15.45 -9.76 -13.02
C LYS A 29 15.77 -8.62 -12.05
N GLN A 30 16.89 -8.73 -11.36
CA GLN A 30 17.30 -7.75 -10.38
C GLN A 30 17.72 -6.42 -11.03
N ILE A 31 18.46 -6.49 -12.13
CA ILE A 31 18.83 -5.31 -12.93
C ILE A 31 17.58 -4.63 -13.51
N ARG A 32 16.60 -5.41 -13.97
CA ARG A 32 15.34 -4.88 -14.50
C ARG A 32 14.42 -4.31 -13.41
N GLU A 33 14.39 -4.92 -12.22
CA GLU A 33 13.71 -4.36 -11.05
C GLU A 33 14.34 -3.02 -10.62
N ASP A 34 15.68 -2.93 -10.63
CA ASP A 34 16.40 -1.70 -10.29
C ASP A 34 16.20 -0.59 -11.34
N ALA A 35 16.16 -0.97 -12.62
CA ALA A 35 15.85 -0.06 -13.71
C ALA A 35 14.41 0.45 -13.62
N LEU A 36 13.43 -0.42 -13.35
CA LEU A 36 12.02 -0.05 -13.17
C LEU A 36 11.81 0.85 -11.96
N ALA A 37 12.61 0.71 -10.91
CA ALA A 37 12.54 1.57 -9.73
C ALA A 37 12.92 3.04 -10.03
N GLN A 38 13.61 3.30 -11.14
CA GLN A 38 14.03 4.63 -11.60
C GLN A 38 13.15 5.20 -12.73
N VAL A 39 12.33 4.37 -13.35
CA VAL A 39 11.44 4.79 -14.44
C VAL A 39 10.20 5.48 -13.87
N ARG A 40 9.74 6.54 -14.55
CA ARG A 40 8.45 7.16 -14.20
C ARG A 40 7.32 6.17 -14.43
N LEU A 41 6.42 6.03 -13.45
CA LEU A 41 5.29 5.10 -13.51
C LEU A 41 4.41 5.27 -14.76
N SER A 42 4.35 6.50 -15.31
CA SER A 42 3.63 6.81 -16.56
C SER A 42 4.27 6.23 -17.82
N GLN A 43 5.51 5.73 -17.74
CA GLN A 43 6.28 5.19 -18.86
C GLN A 43 6.49 3.67 -18.78
N VAL A 44 5.84 3.02 -17.81
CA VAL A 44 5.92 1.57 -17.62
C VAL A 44 5.07 0.87 -18.68
N ASP A 45 5.69 0.00 -19.45
CA ASP A 45 5.02 -0.81 -20.47
C ASP A 45 4.14 -1.90 -19.84
N LYS A 46 3.07 -2.28 -20.53
CA LYS A 46 2.16 -3.36 -20.08
C LYS A 46 2.88 -4.69 -19.82
N SER A 47 3.98 -4.97 -20.56
CA SER A 47 4.82 -6.15 -20.37
C SER A 47 5.55 -6.19 -19.02
N ASP A 48 5.76 -5.04 -18.40
CA ASP A 48 6.45 -4.91 -17.12
C ASP A 48 5.51 -4.98 -15.90
N PHE A 49 4.18 -5.02 -16.13
CA PHE A 49 3.19 -5.11 -15.04
C PHE A 49 3.41 -6.32 -14.14
N VAL A 50 3.80 -7.48 -14.67
CA VAL A 50 4.07 -8.69 -13.89
C VAL A 50 5.26 -8.48 -12.94
N LEU A 51 6.32 -7.82 -13.43
CA LEU A 51 7.49 -7.46 -12.60
C LEU A 51 7.12 -6.41 -11.56
N MET A 52 6.32 -5.41 -11.95
CA MET A 52 5.82 -4.37 -11.05
C MET A 52 4.97 -4.94 -9.92
N THR A 53 4.13 -5.94 -10.18
CA THR A 53 3.36 -6.64 -9.12
C THR A 53 4.30 -7.23 -8.07
N GLY A 54 5.42 -7.83 -8.50
CA GLY A 54 6.45 -8.35 -7.59
C GLY A 54 7.09 -7.25 -6.74
N ILE A 55 7.42 -6.10 -7.34
CA ILE A 55 8.00 -4.94 -6.64
C ILE A 55 6.99 -4.38 -5.63
N VAL A 56 5.75 -4.17 -6.05
CA VAL A 56 4.66 -3.68 -5.20
C VAL A 56 4.46 -4.59 -3.99
N ARG A 57 4.40 -5.91 -4.21
CA ARG A 57 4.29 -6.89 -3.12
C ARG A 57 5.49 -6.84 -2.16
N LYS A 58 6.71 -6.62 -2.66
CA LYS A 58 7.91 -6.39 -1.83
C LYS A 58 7.78 -5.10 -1.02
N MET A 59 7.30 -4.01 -1.64
CA MET A 59 7.08 -2.72 -0.97
C MET A 59 6.02 -2.85 0.14
N ALA A 60 4.88 -3.48 -0.12
CA ALA A 60 3.84 -3.74 0.84
C ALA A 60 4.38 -4.52 2.06
N LYS A 61 5.10 -5.63 1.84
CA LYS A 61 5.75 -6.40 2.90
C LYS A 61 6.75 -5.57 3.71
N ARG A 62 7.51 -4.69 3.05
CA ARG A 62 8.49 -3.82 3.71
C ARG A 62 7.81 -2.77 4.59
N LEU A 63 6.72 -2.18 4.11
CA LEU A 63 5.90 -1.22 4.85
C LEU A 63 5.33 -1.85 6.13
N ILE A 64 4.82 -3.07 6.02
CA ILE A 64 4.33 -3.85 7.17
C ILE A 64 5.45 -4.16 8.15
N ALA A 65 6.61 -4.60 7.65
CA ALA A 65 7.77 -4.91 8.50
C ALA A 65 8.26 -3.68 9.27
N LEU A 66 8.22 -2.49 8.67
CA LEU A 66 8.54 -1.23 9.35
C LEU A 66 7.53 -0.91 10.46
N HIS A 67 6.24 -1.14 10.23
CA HIS A 67 5.21 -0.97 11.24
C HIS A 67 5.32 -2.00 12.38
N SER A 68 5.63 -3.26 12.07
CA SER A 68 5.77 -4.34 13.05
C SER A 68 7.07 -4.26 13.86
N ARG A 69 8.18 -3.80 13.27
CA ARG A 69 9.48 -3.67 13.95
C ARG A 69 9.47 -2.67 15.09
N LYS A 70 8.75 -1.56 15.00
CA LYS A 70 8.61 -0.62 16.10
C LYS A 70 7.95 -1.23 17.34
N LYS A 71 7.12 -2.27 17.18
CA LYS A 71 6.49 -2.99 18.30
C LYS A 71 7.36 -4.13 18.85
N ARG A 72 8.26 -4.72 18.05
CA ARG A 72 9.18 -5.78 18.51
C ARG A 72 10.31 -5.30 19.42
N LYS A 73 10.65 -4.01 19.37
CA LYS A 73 11.65 -3.41 20.29
C LYS A 73 11.09 -3.03 21.67
N ALA A 74 9.79 -3.17 21.90
CA ALA A 74 9.24 -3.05 23.24
C ALA A 74 9.57 -4.34 24.01
N ASN A 75 10.52 -4.22 24.91
CA ASN A 75 11.06 -5.18 25.86
C ASN A 75 10.17 -6.39 26.17
N ARG A 76 10.84 -7.53 26.47
CA ARG A 76 10.35 -8.75 27.10
C ARG A 76 9.08 -8.46 27.88
N GLY A 77 8.01 -9.22 27.64
CA GLY A 77 6.68 -8.97 28.19
C GLY A 77 6.70 -8.64 29.68
N VAL A 78 5.67 -7.96 30.14
CA VAL A 78 5.49 -7.72 31.58
C VAL A 78 5.37 -9.09 32.26
N LEU A 79 6.14 -9.32 33.31
CA LEU A 79 6.06 -10.54 34.10
C LEU A 79 4.62 -10.72 34.58
N ASP A 80 4.01 -11.87 34.29
CA ASP A 80 2.71 -12.22 34.82
C ASP A 80 2.90 -12.77 36.25
N ILE A 81 3.00 -11.86 37.20
CA ILE A 81 3.27 -12.18 38.63
C ILE A 81 2.26 -13.19 39.15
N ARG A 82 0.94 -12.98 38.88
CA ARG A 82 -0.12 -13.85 39.38
C ARG A 82 -0.02 -15.27 38.83
N SER A 83 0.20 -15.41 37.53
CA SER A 83 0.35 -16.73 36.89
C SER A 83 1.70 -17.38 37.26
N THR A 84 2.76 -16.58 37.39
CA THR A 84 4.07 -17.05 37.85
C THR A 84 4.01 -17.62 39.26
N LEU A 85 3.40 -16.90 40.21
CA LEU A 85 3.24 -17.38 41.57
C LEU A 85 2.38 -18.66 41.61
N ARG A 86 1.27 -18.70 40.91
CA ARG A 86 0.39 -19.88 40.86
C ARG A 86 1.10 -21.14 40.37
N VAL A 87 1.90 -21.04 39.31
CA VAL A 87 2.65 -22.19 38.74
C VAL A 87 3.81 -22.61 39.67
N ASN A 88 4.39 -21.67 40.42
CA ASN A 88 5.47 -21.98 41.33
C ASN A 88 5.01 -22.37 42.75
N GLN A 89 3.73 -22.37 43.00
CA GLN A 89 3.17 -22.78 44.29
C GLN A 89 3.53 -24.25 44.64
N GLN A 90 3.62 -25.11 43.63
CA GLN A 90 4.05 -26.51 43.78
C GLN A 90 5.55 -26.67 44.14
N TYR A 91 6.34 -25.60 44.04
CA TYR A 91 7.77 -25.56 44.39
C TYR A 91 8.01 -24.72 45.63
N GLU A 92 7.06 -24.68 46.58
CA GLU A 92 7.18 -23.95 47.85
C GLU A 92 7.46 -22.45 47.68
N GLY A 93 7.06 -21.86 46.56
CA GLY A 93 7.28 -20.45 46.26
C GLY A 93 8.61 -20.10 45.61
N LEU A 94 9.48 -21.08 45.36
CA LEU A 94 10.72 -20.86 44.58
C LEU A 94 10.38 -20.61 43.11
N LEU A 95 10.91 -19.53 42.52
CA LEU A 95 10.63 -19.09 41.19
C LEU A 95 11.41 -19.89 40.12
N PHE A 96 10.99 -21.12 39.85
CA PHE A 96 11.58 -21.94 38.80
C PHE A 96 11.08 -21.61 37.39
N ARG A 97 9.84 -21.13 37.27
CA ARG A 97 9.22 -20.79 36.01
C ARG A 97 8.64 -19.37 36.04
N THR A 98 9.16 -18.50 35.17
CA THR A 98 8.62 -17.16 34.98
C THR A 98 7.67 -17.13 33.78
N LEU A 99 6.43 -16.72 33.99
CA LEU A 99 5.44 -16.54 32.95
C LEU A 99 5.35 -15.05 32.59
N TRP A 100 5.40 -14.77 31.29
CA TRP A 100 5.38 -13.41 30.77
C TRP A 100 4.08 -13.14 30.06
N LYS A 101 3.42 -12.03 30.34
CA LYS A 101 2.27 -11.56 29.55
C LYS A 101 2.76 -11.21 28.18
N LYS A 102 2.35 -11.98 27.16
CA LYS A 102 2.59 -11.60 25.77
C LYS A 102 1.81 -10.33 25.49
N LYS A 103 2.49 -9.22 25.19
CA LYS A 103 1.84 -8.01 24.75
C LYS A 103 1.08 -8.35 23.46
N LYS A 104 -0.26 -8.18 23.48
CA LYS A 104 -1.09 -8.43 22.29
C LYS A 104 -0.52 -7.54 21.16
N VAL A 105 -0.01 -8.15 20.11
CA VAL A 105 0.47 -7.43 18.94
C VAL A 105 -0.79 -6.88 18.27
N GLU A 106 -1.07 -5.61 18.50
CA GLU A 106 -2.17 -4.94 17.81
C GLU A 106 -1.79 -4.83 16.33
N ARG A 107 -2.65 -5.36 15.47
CA ARG A 107 -2.46 -5.24 14.03
C ARG A 107 -2.66 -3.78 13.65
N PRO A 108 -1.79 -3.20 12.80
CA PRO A 108 -1.95 -1.83 12.36
C PRO A 108 -3.26 -1.72 11.57
N LYS A 109 -4.01 -0.66 11.81
CA LYS A 109 -5.17 -0.25 11.02
C LYS A 109 -4.66 0.70 9.95
N VAL A 110 -4.99 0.41 8.71
CA VAL A 110 -4.57 1.21 7.56
C VAL A 110 -5.81 1.65 6.79
N ILE A 111 -5.86 2.92 6.48
CA ILE A 111 -6.84 3.51 5.57
C ILE A 111 -6.06 4.04 4.39
N ALA A 112 -6.44 3.67 3.18
CA ALA A 112 -5.77 4.08 1.97
C ALA A 112 -6.75 4.77 1.02
N LEU A 113 -6.38 5.96 0.54
CA LEU A 113 -7.13 6.76 -0.42
C LEU A 113 -6.32 6.85 -1.72
N CYS A 114 -6.91 6.47 -2.84
CA CYS A 114 -6.28 6.43 -4.15
C CYS A 114 -6.95 7.38 -5.13
N ASP A 115 -6.16 8.26 -5.71
CA ASP A 115 -6.59 9.10 -6.83
C ASP A 115 -6.68 8.25 -8.11
N VAL A 116 -7.86 8.25 -8.73
CA VAL A 116 -8.14 7.57 -10.00
C VAL A 116 -8.67 8.54 -11.06
N SER A 117 -8.41 9.83 -10.86
CA SER A 117 -8.81 10.91 -11.80
C SER A 117 -8.10 10.81 -13.14
N GLY A 118 -8.58 11.57 -14.12
CA GLY A 118 -8.02 11.58 -15.46
C GLY A 118 -6.54 12.02 -15.52
N SER A 119 -6.08 12.86 -14.59
CA SER A 119 -4.68 13.31 -14.52
C SER A 119 -3.71 12.18 -14.19
N VAL A 120 -4.14 11.20 -13.40
CA VAL A 120 -3.34 10.04 -12.98
C VAL A 120 -3.72 8.74 -13.70
N ALA A 121 -4.57 8.80 -14.73
CA ALA A 121 -5.11 7.60 -15.41
C ALA A 121 -4.03 6.57 -15.78
N ASN A 122 -2.86 7.03 -16.24
CA ASN A 122 -1.75 6.17 -16.62
C ASN A 122 -1.08 5.44 -15.44
N VAL A 123 -1.21 5.96 -14.23
CA VAL A 123 -0.61 5.41 -13.01
C VAL A 123 -1.66 4.89 -12.01
N ALA A 124 -2.93 5.23 -12.21
CA ALA A 124 -4.03 4.83 -11.34
C ALA A 124 -4.10 3.30 -11.18
N ARG A 125 -3.93 2.57 -12.29
CA ARG A 125 -3.88 1.10 -12.26
C ARG A 125 -2.76 0.57 -11.36
N PHE A 126 -1.60 1.22 -11.37
CA PHE A 126 -0.50 0.85 -10.49
C PHE A 126 -0.82 1.12 -9.01
N PHE A 127 -1.45 2.26 -8.71
CA PHE A 127 -1.88 2.58 -7.35
C PHE A 127 -2.92 1.57 -6.84
N LEU A 128 -3.88 1.19 -7.69
CA LEU A 128 -4.87 0.17 -7.34
C LEU A 128 -4.23 -1.21 -7.12
N MET A 129 -3.24 -1.59 -7.94
CA MET A 129 -2.44 -2.81 -7.73
C MET A 129 -1.68 -2.76 -6.40
N PHE A 130 -1.17 -1.59 -6.02
CA PHE A 130 -0.50 -1.41 -4.73
C PHE A 130 -1.50 -1.58 -3.58
N LEU A 131 -2.68 -0.98 -3.66
CA LEU A 131 -3.73 -1.15 -2.66
C LEU A 131 -4.17 -2.61 -2.53
N TYR A 132 -4.39 -3.28 -3.65
CA TYR A 132 -4.73 -4.70 -3.68
C TYR A 132 -3.65 -5.55 -3.00
N SER A 133 -2.37 -5.29 -3.30
CA SER A 133 -1.27 -6.02 -2.65
C SER A 133 -1.15 -5.70 -1.16
N LEU A 134 -1.58 -4.52 -0.72
CA LEU A 134 -1.68 -4.19 0.70
C LEU A 134 -2.82 -4.95 1.36
N SER A 135 -3.98 -5.11 0.70
CA SER A 135 -5.12 -5.84 1.25
C SER A 135 -4.80 -7.33 1.43
N GLU A 136 -4.08 -7.95 0.51
CA GLU A 136 -3.61 -9.34 0.66
C GLU A 136 -2.78 -9.58 1.94
N VAL A 137 -2.07 -8.56 2.42
CA VAL A 137 -1.10 -8.71 3.53
C VAL A 137 -1.61 -8.07 4.84
N LEU A 138 -2.49 -7.07 4.75
CA LEU A 138 -3.05 -6.34 5.89
C LEU A 138 -4.55 -6.65 6.04
N PRO A 139 -4.94 -7.48 7.00
CA PRO A 139 -6.35 -7.87 7.19
C PRO A 139 -7.26 -6.74 7.68
N ASN A 140 -6.70 -5.60 8.09
CA ASN A 140 -7.46 -4.45 8.61
C ASN A 140 -7.13 -3.19 7.78
N ILE A 141 -7.17 -3.32 6.46
CA ILE A 141 -7.08 -2.19 5.54
C ILE A 141 -8.48 -1.84 5.04
N ARG A 142 -8.78 -0.55 4.96
CA ARG A 142 -9.90 -0.01 4.20
C ARG A 142 -9.36 0.79 3.05
N SER A 143 -9.83 0.50 1.85
CA SER A 143 -9.36 1.09 0.60
C SER A 143 -10.45 1.96 0.00
N PHE A 144 -10.08 3.17 -0.38
CA PHE A 144 -10.96 4.17 -0.98
C PHE A 144 -10.36 4.63 -2.31
N ALA A 145 -11.20 4.90 -3.28
CA ALA A 145 -10.82 5.51 -4.54
C ALA A 145 -11.60 6.80 -4.77
N PHE A 146 -10.98 7.79 -5.40
CA PHE A 146 -11.63 9.05 -5.70
C PHE A 146 -11.18 9.67 -7.02
N SER A 147 -12.06 10.49 -7.59
CA SER A 147 -11.74 11.53 -8.57
C SER A 147 -12.37 12.84 -8.12
N ASN A 148 -13.67 12.99 -8.23
CA ASN A 148 -14.45 14.11 -7.69
C ASN A 148 -15.17 13.78 -6.38
N LYS A 149 -15.39 12.50 -6.10
CA LYS A 149 -15.98 11.97 -4.85
C LYS A 149 -15.22 10.73 -4.41
N ALA A 150 -15.10 10.56 -3.09
CA ALA A 150 -14.49 9.36 -2.55
C ALA A 150 -15.53 8.26 -2.31
N GLY A 151 -15.17 7.02 -2.64
CA GLY A 151 -15.97 5.84 -2.36
C GLY A 151 -15.10 4.68 -1.87
N GLU A 152 -15.68 3.82 -1.05
CA GLU A 152 -14.99 2.64 -0.54
C GLU A 152 -14.97 1.53 -1.60
N VAL A 153 -13.80 0.91 -1.76
CA VAL A 153 -13.54 -0.16 -2.73
C VAL A 153 -12.97 -1.42 -2.06
N THR A 154 -13.02 -1.50 -0.74
CA THR A 154 -12.49 -2.63 0.05
C THR A 154 -13.10 -3.94 -0.41
N ASP A 155 -14.43 -4.00 -0.54
CA ASP A 155 -15.16 -5.22 -0.92
C ASP A 155 -14.81 -5.71 -2.33
N LEU A 156 -14.44 -4.80 -3.24
CA LEU A 156 -14.00 -5.17 -4.58
C LEU A 156 -12.66 -5.91 -4.54
N PHE A 157 -11.75 -5.47 -3.66
CA PHE A 157 -10.45 -6.11 -3.50
C PHE A 157 -10.50 -7.43 -2.73
N ASP A 158 -11.51 -7.60 -1.88
CA ASP A 158 -11.69 -8.84 -1.11
C ASP A 158 -12.39 -9.95 -1.93
N THR A 159 -13.20 -9.56 -2.94
CA THR A 159 -14.05 -10.51 -3.67
C THR A 159 -13.61 -10.80 -5.09
N LYS A 160 -12.79 -9.94 -5.71
CA LYS A 160 -12.41 -10.02 -7.12
C LYS A 160 -10.91 -10.11 -7.31
N ASP A 161 -10.49 -10.63 -8.46
CA ASP A 161 -9.10 -10.60 -8.87
C ASP A 161 -8.65 -9.16 -9.16
N ILE A 162 -7.34 -8.92 -9.06
CA ILE A 162 -6.73 -7.60 -9.17
C ILE A 162 -7.11 -6.85 -10.46
N GLU A 163 -7.23 -7.55 -11.59
CA GLU A 163 -7.54 -6.93 -12.88
C GLU A 163 -8.99 -6.47 -12.93
N ASP A 164 -9.91 -7.30 -12.47
CA ASP A 164 -11.34 -7.02 -12.43
C ASP A 164 -11.64 -5.94 -11.37
N ALA A 165 -11.05 -6.05 -10.18
CA ALA A 165 -11.21 -5.06 -9.11
C ALA A 165 -10.71 -3.67 -9.55
N ALA A 166 -9.55 -3.60 -10.21
CA ALA A 166 -9.01 -2.35 -10.72
C ALA A 166 -9.87 -1.78 -11.85
N ALA A 167 -10.33 -2.62 -12.79
CA ALA A 167 -11.19 -2.18 -13.89
C ALA A 167 -12.51 -1.61 -13.37
N GLU A 168 -13.16 -2.30 -12.44
CA GLU A 168 -14.42 -1.86 -11.87
C GLU A 168 -14.27 -0.58 -11.02
N THR A 169 -13.19 -0.48 -10.23
CA THR A 169 -12.87 0.75 -9.49
C THR A 169 -12.72 1.94 -10.44
N LEU A 170 -12.05 1.75 -11.59
CA LEU A 170 -11.91 2.80 -12.60
C LEU A 170 -13.23 3.16 -13.29
N ILE A 171 -14.14 2.19 -13.46
CA ILE A 171 -15.48 2.44 -14.01
C ILE A 171 -16.33 3.25 -13.02
N LEU A 172 -16.28 2.89 -11.73
CA LEU A 172 -17.12 3.50 -10.69
C LEU A 172 -16.63 4.89 -10.27
N HIS A 173 -15.31 5.07 -10.15
CA HIS A 173 -14.69 6.26 -9.55
C HIS A 173 -13.72 6.98 -10.46
N GLY A 174 -13.35 6.41 -11.62
CA GLY A 174 -12.34 6.97 -12.51
C GLY A 174 -12.86 8.00 -13.50
N GLY A 175 -11.92 8.67 -14.20
CA GLY A 175 -12.21 9.53 -15.35
C GLY A 175 -12.78 10.91 -15.04
N GLY A 176 -13.04 11.22 -13.78
CA GLY A 176 -13.48 12.53 -13.34
C GLY A 176 -12.33 13.53 -13.20
N SER A 177 -12.68 14.79 -13.03
CA SER A 177 -11.72 15.83 -12.64
C SER A 177 -11.40 15.68 -11.15
N THR A 178 -10.16 15.99 -10.77
CA THR A 178 -9.68 15.82 -9.40
C THR A 178 -10.20 16.91 -8.48
N ASP A 179 -10.95 16.52 -7.44
CA ASP A 179 -11.36 17.39 -6.33
C ASP A 179 -10.94 16.78 -5.00
N TYR A 180 -9.77 17.21 -4.51
CA TYR A 180 -9.27 16.75 -3.20
C TYR A 180 -10.13 17.25 -2.04
N GLY A 181 -10.68 18.46 -2.15
CA GLY A 181 -11.49 19.05 -1.08
C GLY A 181 -12.75 18.24 -0.81
N GLN A 182 -13.51 17.94 -1.86
CA GLN A 182 -14.72 17.13 -1.74
C GLN A 182 -14.37 15.70 -1.32
N SER A 183 -13.31 15.11 -1.90
CA SER A 183 -12.91 13.74 -1.60
C SER A 183 -12.42 13.55 -0.16
N LEU A 184 -11.72 14.54 0.41
CA LEU A 184 -11.33 14.52 1.82
C LEU A 184 -12.52 14.68 2.76
N ASN A 185 -13.51 15.50 2.37
CA ASN A 185 -14.75 15.65 3.14
C ASN A 185 -15.57 14.34 3.14
N ASP A 186 -15.70 13.71 1.99
CA ASP A 186 -16.38 12.41 1.88
C ASP A 186 -15.65 11.34 2.69
N LEU A 187 -14.31 11.29 2.59
CA LEU A 187 -13.49 10.37 3.35
C LEU A 187 -13.67 10.58 4.87
N GLU A 188 -13.60 11.83 5.36
CA GLU A 188 -13.77 12.12 6.79
C GLU A 188 -15.11 11.55 7.31
N GLY A 189 -16.21 11.75 6.57
CA GLY A 189 -17.51 11.18 6.92
C GLY A 189 -17.54 9.65 6.92
N LEU A 190 -16.88 9.01 5.95
CA LEU A 190 -16.84 7.55 5.80
C LEU A 190 -15.99 6.86 6.88
N ILE A 191 -14.99 7.55 7.43
CA ILE A 191 -14.04 6.98 8.40
C ILE A 191 -14.16 7.55 9.81
N GLU A 192 -15.14 8.42 10.07
CA GLU A 192 -15.29 9.12 11.35
C GLU A 192 -15.21 8.20 12.57
N ASN A 193 -15.89 7.06 12.50
CA ASN A 193 -15.92 6.07 13.58
C ASN A 193 -14.72 5.11 13.58
N ASP A 194 -13.90 5.16 12.53
CA ASP A 194 -12.85 4.18 12.28
C ASP A 194 -11.44 4.73 12.46
N ILE A 195 -11.28 6.04 12.44
CA ILE A 195 -9.97 6.67 12.59
C ILE A 195 -9.59 6.77 14.08
N ASP A 196 -8.39 6.33 14.43
CA ASP A 196 -7.84 6.43 15.77
C ASP A 196 -6.32 6.68 15.72
N ARG A 197 -5.71 6.95 16.88
CA ARG A 197 -4.25 7.15 17.01
C ARG A 197 -3.39 5.93 16.66
N LYS A 198 -4.00 4.82 16.25
CA LYS A 198 -3.31 3.62 15.76
C LYS A 198 -3.45 3.49 14.25
N THR A 199 -4.33 4.26 13.64
CA THR A 199 -4.61 4.27 12.21
C THR A 199 -3.50 4.98 11.46
N THR A 200 -3.06 4.38 10.36
CA THR A 200 -2.17 5.01 9.37
C THR A 200 -3.00 5.32 8.14
N LEU A 201 -3.02 6.58 7.72
CA LEU A 201 -3.65 7.02 6.47
C LEU A 201 -2.59 7.05 5.37
N ILE A 202 -2.89 6.48 4.20
CA ILE A 202 -2.03 6.50 3.01
C ILE A 202 -2.83 7.19 1.91
N ILE A 203 -2.30 8.27 1.36
CA ILE A 203 -2.89 8.98 0.23
C ILE A 203 -1.98 8.79 -0.97
N LEU A 204 -2.53 8.26 -2.06
CA LEU A 204 -1.84 8.01 -3.32
C LEU A 204 -2.47 8.91 -4.39
N GLY A 205 -1.68 9.81 -4.96
CA GLY A 205 -2.14 10.73 -5.99
C GLY A 205 -1.04 11.72 -6.37
N ASP A 206 -1.34 12.63 -7.28
CA ASP A 206 -0.41 13.66 -7.73
C ASP A 206 -0.49 14.97 -6.91
N GLY A 207 -1.43 15.04 -5.96
CA GLY A 207 -1.62 16.20 -5.07
C GLY A 207 -2.16 17.44 -5.78
N ARG A 208 -2.72 17.31 -6.99
CA ARG A 208 -3.29 18.41 -7.74
C ARG A 208 -4.80 18.45 -7.59
N SER A 209 -5.35 19.54 -7.10
CA SER A 209 -6.79 19.79 -7.12
C SER A 209 -7.11 20.75 -8.27
N ASN A 210 -8.08 20.36 -9.10
CA ASN A 210 -8.51 21.20 -10.22
C ASN A 210 -9.60 22.20 -9.82
N TYR A 211 -10.24 21.99 -8.67
CA TYR A 211 -11.35 22.80 -8.19
C TYR A 211 -11.21 23.14 -6.71
N GLY A 212 -11.68 24.32 -6.37
CA GLY A 212 -11.98 24.73 -5.02
C GLY A 212 -10.83 24.77 -4.03
N ASP A 213 -11.18 24.83 -2.78
CA ASP A 213 -10.27 24.75 -1.63
C ASP A 213 -9.89 23.28 -1.41
N PRO A 214 -8.60 22.93 -1.39
CA PRO A 214 -8.14 21.55 -1.14
C PRO A 214 -8.46 21.06 0.29
N ARG A 215 -9.14 21.83 1.12
CA ARG A 215 -9.58 21.48 2.47
C ARG A 215 -8.44 20.92 3.33
N THR A 216 -7.34 21.64 3.35
CA THR A 216 -6.18 21.28 4.19
C THR A 216 -6.50 21.28 5.69
N ASP A 217 -7.59 21.92 6.11
CA ASP A 217 -8.17 21.86 7.45
C ASP A 217 -8.58 20.40 7.81
N ILE A 218 -9.27 19.71 6.89
CA ILE A 218 -9.66 18.30 7.06
C ILE A 218 -8.41 17.43 7.14
N LEU A 219 -7.42 17.65 6.27
CA LEU A 219 -6.19 16.86 6.30
C LEU A 219 -5.45 17.01 7.64
N LYS A 220 -5.42 18.22 8.21
CA LYS A 220 -4.87 18.45 9.55
C LYS A 220 -5.67 17.74 10.64
N SER A 221 -7.00 17.81 10.59
CA SER A 221 -7.88 17.08 11.51
C SER A 221 -7.61 15.57 11.47
N LEU A 222 -7.51 15.00 10.26
CA LEU A 222 -7.18 13.59 10.07
C LEU A 222 -5.77 13.25 10.59
N GLN A 223 -4.79 14.16 10.43
CA GLN A 223 -3.44 13.99 10.95
C GLN A 223 -3.40 13.95 12.48
N GLU A 224 -4.17 14.78 13.15
CA GLU A 224 -4.27 14.82 14.60
C GLU A 224 -4.96 13.56 15.17
N LYS A 225 -6.00 13.08 14.48
CA LYS A 225 -6.75 11.86 14.85
C LYS A 225 -5.96 10.58 14.55
N SER A 226 -5.12 10.58 13.54
CA SER A 226 -4.36 9.40 13.09
C SER A 226 -3.00 9.29 13.77
N LYS A 227 -2.33 8.16 13.54
CA LYS A 227 -0.95 7.94 13.97
C LYS A 227 0.05 8.58 13.01
N ARG A 228 -0.27 8.57 11.72
CA ARG A 228 0.55 9.08 10.61
C ARG A 228 -0.30 9.22 9.36
N ILE A 229 -0.01 10.23 8.57
CA ILE A 229 -0.39 10.35 7.17
C ILE A 229 0.85 10.21 6.32
#